data_382d81c4893a4ff61fd3a1e8b0b7cd85
#
_entry.id   382d81c4893a4ff61fd3a1e8b0b7cd85
#
_cell.length_a   1.000
_cell.length_b   1.000
_cell.length_c   1.000
_cell.angle_alpha   90.00
_cell.angle_beta   90.00
_cell.angle_gamma   90.00
#
_symmetry.space_group_name_H-M   'P 1'
#
loop_
_entity.id
_entity.type
_entity.pdbx_description
1 polymer ?
#
loop_
_entity_poly.entity_id
_entity_poly.type
_entity_poly.pdbx_seq_one_letter_code
_entity_poly.pdbx_strand_id
1 'polypeptide(L)'
;MATPESKVKARAVAHLKAADVYYFFPATHGYGRSGVPDIICCVSGWFLAIECKSGVNKPTALQVREMQKIGEAGGIALVVRETDVDALPDLIKRLKEDPKTL
;
A
#
# COMPACT_ATOMS: atom_id res chain seq x y z
N MET A 1 -0.78 20.87 8.41
CA MET A 1 0.49 20.39 9.00
C MET A 1 0.65 18.90 8.74
N ALA A 2 1.84 18.50 8.32
CA ALA A 2 2.08 17.10 8.02
C ALA A 2 2.17 16.27 9.31
N THR A 3 1.41 15.16 9.38
CA THR A 3 1.50 14.19 10.47
C THR A 3 2.64 13.21 10.19
N PRO A 4 3.15 12.49 11.21
CA PRO A 4 4.15 11.45 10.97
C PRO A 4 3.67 10.40 9.95
N GLU A 5 2.41 10.00 10.01
CA GLU A 5 1.84 9.02 9.08
C GLU A 5 1.78 9.59 7.65
N SER A 6 1.39 10.87 7.49
CA SER A 6 1.33 11.49 6.17
C SER A 6 2.72 11.64 5.56
N LYS A 7 3.78 11.75 6.38
CA LYS A 7 5.16 11.78 5.89
C LYS A 7 5.58 10.40 5.35
N VAL A 8 5.17 9.32 6.01
CA VAL A 8 5.40 7.95 5.51
C VAL A 8 4.70 7.78 4.17
N LYS A 9 3.44 8.22 4.09
CA LYS A 9 2.67 8.14 2.85
C LYS A 9 3.34 8.91 1.71
N ALA A 10 3.83 10.12 1.99
CA ALA A 10 4.52 10.93 0.99
C ALA A 10 5.78 10.23 0.44
N ARG A 11 6.54 9.55 1.32
CA ARG A 11 7.72 8.78 0.91
C ARG A 11 7.32 7.59 0.05
N ALA A 12 6.26 6.86 0.45
CA ALA A 12 5.74 5.75 -0.35
C ALA A 12 5.35 6.23 -1.75
N VAL A 13 4.61 7.33 -1.84
CA VAL A 13 4.17 7.91 -3.11
C VAL A 13 5.38 8.31 -3.98
N ALA A 14 6.41 8.88 -3.38
CA ALA A 14 7.62 9.25 -4.11
C ALA A 14 8.27 8.03 -4.77
N HIS A 15 8.33 6.90 -4.05
CA HIS A 15 8.86 5.65 -4.61
C HIS A 15 7.99 5.11 -5.73
N LEU A 16 6.66 5.19 -5.59
CA LEU A 16 5.74 4.74 -6.64
C LEU A 16 5.87 5.58 -7.91
N LYS A 17 5.99 6.89 -7.75
CA LYS A 17 6.20 7.80 -8.90
C LYS A 17 7.52 7.53 -9.58
N ALA A 18 8.60 7.38 -8.82
CA ALA A 18 9.92 7.11 -9.36
C ALA A 18 9.98 5.81 -10.16
N ALA A 19 9.19 4.81 -9.77
CA ALA A 19 9.11 3.52 -10.43
C ALA A 19 8.03 3.45 -11.52
N ASP A 20 7.33 4.54 -11.76
CA ASP A 20 6.24 4.62 -12.75
C ASP A 20 5.15 3.57 -12.52
N VAL A 21 4.72 3.46 -11.27
CA VAL A 21 3.67 2.52 -10.86
C VAL A 21 2.31 3.20 -10.95
N TYR A 22 1.32 2.48 -11.48
CA TYR A 22 -0.07 2.95 -11.41
C TYR A 22 -0.56 2.85 -9.97
N TYR A 23 -1.07 3.95 -9.42
CA TYR A 23 -1.59 3.96 -8.05
C TYR A 23 -2.70 5.01 -7.90
N PHE A 24 -3.52 4.83 -6.88
CA PHE A 24 -4.51 5.82 -6.49
C PHE A 24 -4.80 5.71 -4.99
N PHE A 25 -5.46 6.73 -4.46
CA PHE A 25 -5.91 6.76 -3.08
C PHE A 25 -7.40 6.47 -3.05
N PRO A 26 -7.86 5.37 -2.40
CA PRO A 26 -9.29 5.10 -2.33
C PRO A 26 -10.03 6.22 -1.61
N ALA A 27 -11.14 6.67 -2.19
CA ALA A 27 -12.03 7.62 -1.54
C ALA A 27 -13.09 6.85 -0.76
N THR A 28 -13.27 7.19 0.53
CA THR A 28 -14.17 6.46 1.42
C THR A 28 -15.18 7.40 2.07
N HIS A 29 -15.93 8.13 1.25
CA HIS A 29 -16.89 9.15 1.74
C HIS A 29 -18.23 8.51 2.15
N GLY A 30 -18.19 7.46 2.97
CA GLY A 30 -19.39 6.82 3.50
C GLY A 30 -20.04 5.81 2.58
N TYR A 31 -19.58 5.68 1.36
CA TYR A 31 -20.16 4.76 0.36
C TYR A 31 -19.24 3.61 -0.01
N GLY A 32 -18.09 3.52 0.58
CA GLY A 32 -17.14 2.47 0.26
C GLY A 32 -16.97 1.50 1.41
N ARG A 33 -15.98 0.65 1.28
CA ARG A 33 -15.59 -0.28 2.34
C ARG A 33 -14.79 0.47 3.39
N SER A 34 -14.98 0.11 4.65
CA SER A 34 -14.17 0.64 5.75
C SER A 34 -12.87 -0.14 5.88
N GLY A 35 -11.81 0.54 6.29
CA GLY A 35 -10.52 -0.09 6.56
C GLY A 35 -9.68 -0.39 5.31
N VAL A 36 -10.05 0.18 4.17
CA VAL A 36 -9.28 0.03 2.93
C VAL A 36 -7.89 0.67 3.11
N PRO A 37 -6.82 0.01 2.63
CA PRO A 37 -5.47 0.59 2.70
C PRO A 37 -5.37 1.95 2.01
N ASP A 38 -4.38 2.75 2.43
CA ASP A 38 -4.22 4.14 1.98
C ASP A 38 -3.94 4.27 0.49
N ILE A 39 -3.18 3.33 -0.08
CA ILE A 39 -2.74 3.39 -1.47
C ILE A 39 -3.00 2.04 -2.13
N ILE A 40 -3.64 2.08 -3.29
CA ILE A 40 -3.86 0.90 -4.12
C ILE A 40 -3.01 1.03 -5.38
N CYS A 41 -2.26 -0.02 -5.71
CA CYS A 41 -1.34 -0.03 -6.84
C CYS A 41 -1.58 -1.25 -7.73
N CYS A 42 -1.23 -1.08 -9.00
CA CYS A 42 -1.07 -2.20 -9.92
C CYS A 42 0.36 -2.22 -10.43
N VAL A 43 1.10 -3.29 -10.17
CA VAL A 43 2.50 -3.42 -10.56
C VAL A 43 2.65 -4.70 -11.37
N SER A 44 2.77 -4.56 -12.68
CA SER A 44 2.93 -5.73 -13.59
C SER A 44 1.87 -6.82 -13.36
N GLY A 45 0.63 -6.38 -13.19
CA GLY A 45 -0.51 -7.26 -12.93
C GLY A 45 -0.74 -7.60 -11.46
N TRP A 46 0.22 -7.31 -10.58
CA TRP A 46 0.04 -7.53 -9.14
C TRP A 46 -0.82 -6.43 -8.53
N PHE A 47 -1.83 -6.82 -7.76
CA PHE A 47 -2.58 -5.89 -6.92
C PHE A 47 -1.77 -5.68 -5.65
N LEU A 48 -1.34 -4.46 -5.40
CA LEU A 48 -0.53 -4.10 -4.23
C LEU A 48 -1.23 -3.01 -3.44
N ALA A 49 -1.58 -3.31 -2.20
CA ALA A 49 -2.22 -2.36 -1.30
C ALA A 49 -1.27 -1.99 -0.17
N ILE A 50 -1.12 -0.70 0.09
CA ILE A 50 -0.17 -0.19 1.07
C ILE A 50 -0.93 0.61 2.13
N GLU A 51 -0.79 0.18 3.39
CA GLU A 51 -1.29 0.90 4.56
C GLU A 51 -0.10 1.60 5.22
N CYS A 52 -0.19 2.91 5.42
CA CYS A 52 0.88 3.70 6.02
C CYS A 52 0.62 3.92 7.50
N LYS A 53 1.59 3.59 8.34
CA LYS A 53 1.54 3.80 9.79
C LYS A 53 2.85 4.45 10.23
N SER A 54 2.83 5.13 11.37
CA SER A 54 4.03 5.72 11.95
C SER A 54 4.36 5.07 13.29
N GLY A 55 5.65 5.01 13.62
CA GLY A 55 6.12 4.50 14.90
C GLY A 55 5.62 3.10 15.19
N VAL A 56 4.98 2.94 16.34
CA VAL A 56 4.43 1.66 16.80
C VAL A 56 2.91 1.56 16.61
N ASN A 57 2.30 2.53 15.92
CA ASN A 57 0.86 2.51 15.67
C ASN A 57 0.48 1.26 14.87
N LYS A 58 -0.58 0.61 15.29
CA LYS A 58 -1.03 -0.64 14.67
C LYS A 58 -2.24 -0.40 13.77
N PRO A 59 -2.39 -1.19 12.71
CA PRO A 59 -3.62 -1.18 11.93
C PRO A 59 -4.82 -1.48 12.82
N THR A 60 -5.96 -0.88 12.50
CA THR A 60 -7.23 -1.18 13.18
C THR A 60 -7.71 -2.58 12.79
N ALA A 61 -8.67 -3.12 13.55
CA ALA A 61 -9.26 -4.42 13.22
C ALA A 61 -9.87 -4.43 11.82
N LEU A 62 -10.53 -3.34 11.41
CA LEU A 62 -11.10 -3.25 10.06
C LEU A 62 -10.01 -3.23 8.99
N GLN A 63 -8.89 -2.54 9.23
CA GLN A 63 -7.75 -2.52 8.31
C GLN A 63 -7.13 -3.90 8.17
N VAL A 64 -6.91 -4.60 9.28
CA VAL A 64 -6.38 -5.97 9.26
C VAL A 64 -7.30 -6.89 8.44
N ARG A 65 -8.61 -6.78 8.67
CA ARG A 65 -9.60 -7.59 7.95
C ARG A 65 -9.54 -7.35 6.45
N GLU A 66 -9.44 -6.08 6.02
CA GLU A 66 -9.35 -5.76 4.60
C GLU A 66 -8.06 -6.28 3.97
N MET A 67 -6.94 -6.15 4.68
CA MET A 67 -5.66 -6.68 4.20
C MET A 67 -5.68 -8.20 4.06
N GLN A 68 -6.33 -8.91 4.99
CA GLN A 68 -6.50 -10.36 4.89
C GLN A 68 -7.31 -10.75 3.66
N LYS A 69 -8.40 -10.02 3.38
CA LYS A 69 -9.23 -10.29 2.20
C LYS A 69 -8.46 -10.07 0.90
N ILE A 70 -7.63 -9.05 0.85
CA ILE A 70 -6.77 -8.79 -0.31
C ILE A 70 -5.82 -9.96 -0.52
N GLY A 71 -5.17 -10.43 0.54
CA GLY A 71 -4.26 -11.58 0.46
C GLY A 71 -4.97 -12.85 0.00
N GLU A 72 -6.14 -13.13 0.54
CA GLU A 72 -6.95 -14.31 0.15
C GLU A 72 -7.37 -14.25 -1.32
N ALA A 73 -7.58 -13.05 -1.84
CA ALA A 73 -7.96 -12.85 -3.24
C ALA A 73 -6.75 -12.90 -4.20
N GLY A 74 -5.54 -13.11 -3.68
CA GLY A 74 -4.34 -13.22 -4.50
C GLY A 74 -3.55 -11.93 -4.64
N GLY A 75 -3.95 -10.86 -3.95
CA GLY A 75 -3.21 -9.60 -3.91
C GLY A 75 -2.17 -9.57 -2.81
N ILE A 76 -1.46 -8.48 -2.76
CA ILE A 76 -0.45 -8.22 -1.73
C ILE A 76 -0.91 -7.02 -0.92
N ALA A 77 -0.98 -7.18 0.40
CA ALA A 77 -1.30 -6.07 1.30
C ALA A 77 -0.21 -5.97 2.35
N LEU A 78 0.30 -4.77 2.57
CA LEU A 78 1.38 -4.57 3.53
C LEU A 78 1.25 -3.25 4.26
N VAL A 79 1.86 -3.20 5.44
CA VAL A 79 1.98 -1.99 6.24
C VAL A 79 3.40 -1.47 6.05
N VAL A 80 3.54 -0.19 5.76
CA VAL A 80 4.84 0.46 5.70
C VAL A 80 4.94 1.53 6.78
N ARG A 81 6.15 1.66 7.32
CA ARG A 81 6.49 2.63 8.36
C ARG A 81 7.74 3.39 7.93
N GLU A 82 8.13 4.40 8.69
CA GLU A 82 9.37 5.14 8.41
C GLU A 82 10.60 4.23 8.37
N THR A 83 10.56 3.09 9.07
CA THR A 83 11.70 2.16 9.15
C THR A 83 11.83 1.26 7.92
N ASP A 84 10.77 1.08 7.15
CA ASP A 84 10.78 0.12 6.03
C ASP A 84 10.17 0.65 4.72
N VAL A 85 9.64 1.87 4.71
CA VAL A 85 9.04 2.46 3.51
C VAL A 85 10.04 2.50 2.34
N ASP A 86 11.33 2.65 2.63
CA ASP A 86 12.37 2.71 1.60
C ASP A 86 12.77 1.33 1.05
N ALA A 87 12.14 0.25 1.54
CA ALA A 87 12.24 -1.07 0.92
C ALA A 87 11.26 -1.26 -0.24
N LEU A 88 10.32 -0.33 -0.44
CA LEU A 88 9.36 -0.41 -1.55
C LEU A 88 10.01 -0.55 -2.93
N PRO A 89 11.08 0.19 -3.27
CA PRO A 89 11.73 0.02 -4.57
C PRO A 89 12.14 -1.41 -4.86
N ASP A 90 12.68 -2.14 -3.88
CA ASP A 90 13.08 -3.54 -4.06
C ASP A 90 11.88 -4.45 -4.31
N LEU A 91 10.80 -4.24 -3.56
CA LEU A 91 9.56 -5.01 -3.78
C LEU A 91 9.01 -4.76 -5.17
N ILE A 92 8.92 -3.50 -5.58
CA ILE A 92 8.41 -3.12 -6.90
C ILE A 92 9.25 -3.76 -8.00
N LYS A 93 10.56 -3.73 -7.85
CA LYS A 93 11.49 -4.35 -8.81
C LYS A 93 11.22 -5.85 -8.94
N ARG A 94 11.07 -6.55 -7.82
CA ARG A 94 10.77 -8.00 -7.82
C ARG A 94 9.44 -8.30 -8.49
N LEU A 95 8.42 -7.48 -8.25
CA LEU A 95 7.12 -7.67 -8.90
C LEU A 95 7.19 -7.45 -10.40
N LYS A 96 8.00 -6.50 -10.85
CA LYS A 96 8.22 -6.25 -12.29
C LYS A 96 9.02 -7.37 -12.96
N GLU A 97 9.92 -8.01 -12.23
CA GLU A 97 10.71 -9.15 -12.73
C GLU A 97 9.91 -10.45 -12.76
N ASP A 98 8.81 -10.52 -12.02
CA ASP A 98 7.94 -11.70 -11.96
C ASP A 98 6.48 -11.26 -12.14
N PRO A 99 6.10 -10.84 -13.36
CA PRO A 99 4.76 -10.32 -13.60
C PRO A 99 3.68 -11.34 -13.28
N LYS A 100 2.55 -10.84 -12.76
CA LYS A 100 1.39 -11.67 -12.51
C LYS A 100 0.68 -11.89 -13.85
N THR A 101 0.74 -13.10 -14.36
CA THR A 101 0.05 -13.46 -15.61
C THR A 101 -1.35 -13.99 -15.31
N LEU A 102 -2.24 -13.74 -16.25
CA LEU A 102 -3.61 -14.27 -16.17
C LEU A 102 -3.68 -15.70 -16.68
#